data_4d33ec6c73be045558934f313d43efc4
#
_entry.id   4d33ec6c73be045558934f313d43efc4
#
_cell.length_a   1.000
_cell.length_b   1.000
_cell.length_c   1.000
_cell.angle_alpha   90.00
_cell.angle_beta   90.00
_cell.angle_gamma   90.00
#
_symmetry.space_group_name_H-M   'P 1'
#
loop_
_entity.id
_entity.type
_entity.pdbx_description
1 polymer ?
#
loop_
_entity_poly.entity_id
_entity_poly.type
_entity_poly.pdbx_seq_one_letter_code
_entity_poly.pdbx_strand_id
1 'polypeptide(L)'
;MSLELYKEVLRMVLPNALLDYFDLVDVQFRAIPANERLGLESGEVIFYLDELDDFRGKEEGHTYRPNGFYEASRVKDFPLRDKRVTLIIRRRRWVDEQTGKSVGNKYSITTEGTRHTLEFAAFLKETFGYVPDRGLFT
;
A
#
# COMPACT_ATOMS: atom_id res chain seq x y z
N MET A 1 18.19 -1.17 -18.18
CA MET A 1 16.73 -0.99 -18.24
C MET A 1 16.37 0.41 -17.79
N SER A 2 15.52 1.11 -18.49
CA SER A 2 15.14 2.48 -18.16
C SER A 2 14.22 2.53 -16.94
N LEU A 3 14.17 3.67 -16.26
CA LEU A 3 13.27 3.90 -15.14
C LEU A 3 11.80 3.73 -15.56
N GLU A 4 11.47 4.19 -16.78
CA GLU A 4 10.10 4.06 -17.30
C GLU A 4 9.69 2.59 -17.46
N LEU A 5 10.61 1.76 -17.91
CA LEU A 5 10.34 0.33 -18.08
C LEU A 5 10.13 -0.37 -16.72
N TYR A 6 10.91 0.00 -15.70
CA TYR A 6 10.69 -0.50 -14.34
C TYR A 6 9.31 -0.13 -13.83
N LYS A 7 8.89 1.12 -14.05
CA LYS A 7 7.57 1.58 -13.62
C LYS A 7 6.44 0.82 -14.32
N GLU A 8 6.60 0.54 -15.61
CA GLU A 8 5.61 -0.25 -16.34
C GLU A 8 5.47 -1.67 -15.77
N VAL A 9 6.59 -2.31 -15.44
CA VAL A 9 6.57 -3.63 -14.82
C VAL A 9 5.90 -3.57 -13.45
N LEU A 10 6.25 -2.58 -12.63
CA LEU A 10 5.68 -2.42 -11.29
C LEU A 10 4.18 -2.14 -11.32
N ARG A 11 3.68 -1.45 -12.34
CA ARG A 11 2.24 -1.22 -12.50
C ARG A 11 1.46 -2.52 -12.71
N MET A 12 2.11 -3.55 -13.22
CA MET A 12 1.49 -4.87 -13.39
C MET A 12 1.54 -5.70 -12.11
N VAL A 13 2.49 -5.41 -11.23
CA VAL A 13 2.75 -6.18 -10.01
C VAL A 13 2.00 -5.62 -8.81
N LEU A 14 1.93 -4.29 -8.71
CA LEU A 14 1.31 -3.60 -7.58
C LEU A 14 -0.19 -3.36 -7.86
N PRO A 15 -0.96 -3.03 -6.80
CA PRO A 15 -2.38 -2.70 -6.98
C PRO A 15 -2.61 -1.66 -8.06
N ASN A 16 -3.71 -1.81 -8.76
CA ASN A 16 -4.06 -0.94 -9.88
C ASN A 16 -4.05 0.53 -9.47
N ALA A 17 -3.42 1.37 -10.30
CA ALA A 17 -3.29 2.81 -10.11
C ALA A 17 -2.51 3.26 -8.87
N LEU A 18 -1.90 2.34 -8.11
CA LEU A 18 -1.17 2.73 -6.90
C LEU A 18 -0.03 3.70 -7.21
N LEU A 19 0.73 3.45 -8.27
CA LEU A 19 1.86 4.31 -8.67
C LEU A 19 1.43 5.65 -9.27
N ASP A 20 0.13 5.87 -9.46
CA ASP A 20 -0.38 7.19 -9.84
C ASP A 20 -0.42 8.15 -8.64
N TYR A 21 -0.43 7.60 -7.43
CA TYR A 21 -0.55 8.37 -6.19
C TYR A 21 0.63 8.22 -5.25
N PHE A 22 1.46 7.20 -5.44
CA PHE A 22 2.57 6.87 -4.55
C PHE A 22 3.84 6.63 -5.35
N ASP A 23 4.98 6.99 -4.75
CA ASP A 23 6.30 6.61 -5.24
C ASP A 23 6.78 5.37 -4.50
N LEU A 24 7.37 4.43 -5.24
CA LEU A 24 8.10 3.33 -4.64
C LEU A 24 9.47 3.86 -4.18
N VAL A 25 9.71 3.83 -2.87
CA VAL A 25 10.92 4.41 -2.29
C VAL A 25 11.94 3.38 -1.83
N ASP A 26 11.52 2.15 -1.60
CA ASP A 26 12.43 1.05 -1.25
C ASP A 26 11.76 -0.30 -1.48
N VAL A 27 12.56 -1.32 -1.70
CA VAL A 27 12.12 -2.71 -1.78
C VAL A 27 13.06 -3.56 -0.94
N GLN A 28 12.52 -4.38 -0.07
CA GLN A 28 13.30 -5.28 0.76
C GLN A 28 12.81 -6.72 0.57
N PHE A 29 13.72 -7.65 0.68
CA PHE A 29 13.42 -9.07 0.66
C PHE A 29 13.84 -9.68 2.00
N ARG A 30 12.95 -10.52 2.55
CA ARG A 30 13.21 -11.25 3.79
C ARG A 30 12.92 -12.73 3.56
N ALA A 31 13.91 -13.58 3.78
CA ALA A 31 13.68 -15.02 3.77
C ALA A 31 12.83 -15.42 4.98
N ILE A 32 11.86 -16.30 4.77
CA ILE A 32 11.05 -16.83 5.85
C ILE A 32 11.67 -18.15 6.30
N PRO A 33 12.04 -18.29 7.58
CA PRO A 33 12.56 -19.55 8.10
C PRO A 33 11.58 -20.70 7.87
N ALA A 34 12.09 -21.89 7.61
CA ALA A 34 11.27 -23.06 7.28
C ALA A 34 10.19 -23.34 8.34
N ASN A 35 10.51 -23.12 9.62
CA ASN A 35 9.57 -23.34 10.73
C ASN A 35 8.47 -22.28 10.82
N GLU A 36 8.60 -21.17 10.08
CA GLU A 36 7.58 -20.11 10.03
C GLU A 36 6.79 -20.11 8.73
N ARG A 37 7.14 -20.96 7.79
CA ARG A 37 6.51 -21.00 6.48
C ARG A 37 5.12 -21.60 6.54
N LEU A 38 4.22 -20.98 5.77
CA LEU A 38 2.86 -21.47 5.56
C LEU A 38 2.74 -21.88 4.09
N GLY A 39 2.50 -23.16 3.85
CA GLY A 39 2.43 -23.68 2.48
C GLY A 39 3.74 -23.58 1.72
N LEU A 40 3.70 -23.02 0.51
CA LEU A 40 4.84 -22.96 -0.40
C LEU A 40 5.63 -21.66 -0.33
N GLU A 41 5.32 -20.77 0.59
CA GLU A 41 6.03 -19.49 0.66
C GLU A 41 7.47 -19.67 1.14
N SER A 42 8.40 -18.98 0.46
CA SER A 42 9.83 -19.02 0.77
C SER A 42 10.35 -17.71 1.35
N GLY A 43 9.62 -16.63 1.17
CA GLY A 43 10.07 -15.32 1.61
C GLY A 43 8.98 -14.27 1.57
N GLU A 44 9.36 -13.05 1.91
CA GLU A 44 8.51 -11.89 1.87
C GLU A 44 9.20 -10.77 1.11
N VAL A 45 8.47 -10.15 0.19
CA VAL A 45 8.89 -8.92 -0.49
C VAL A 45 8.13 -7.77 0.15
N ILE A 46 8.84 -6.75 0.55
CA ILE A 46 8.27 -5.57 1.21
C ILE A 46 8.51 -4.37 0.31
N PHE A 47 7.43 -3.76 -0.17
CA PHE A 47 7.49 -2.54 -0.96
C PHE A 47 7.15 -1.35 -0.07
N TYR A 48 8.01 -0.35 -0.07
CA TYR A 48 7.82 0.89 0.69
C TYR A 48 7.35 1.98 -0.25
N LEU A 49 6.18 2.54 0.03
CA LEU A 49 5.53 3.52 -0.83
C LEU A 49 5.19 4.78 -0.03
N ASP A 50 5.62 5.92 -0.56
CA ASP A 50 5.28 7.22 0.00
C ASP A 50 4.34 7.94 -0.96
N GLU A 51 3.31 8.56 -0.41
CA GLU A 51 2.36 9.34 -1.20
C GLU A 51 3.07 10.51 -1.87
N LEU A 52 2.68 10.79 -3.12
CA LEU A 52 3.16 11.95 -3.86
C LEU A 52 2.72 13.24 -3.17
N ASP A 53 3.52 14.30 -3.30
CA ASP A 53 3.19 15.62 -2.75
C ASP A 53 2.17 16.32 -3.65
N ASP A 54 0.94 15.83 -3.61
CA ASP A 54 -0.17 16.32 -4.42
C ASP A 54 -1.47 16.20 -3.64
N PHE A 55 -1.80 17.27 -2.89
CA PHE A 55 -3.07 17.29 -2.16
C PHE A 55 -4.22 17.61 -3.12
N ARG A 56 -5.19 16.71 -3.21
CA ARG A 56 -6.32 16.77 -4.14
C ARG A 56 -7.61 17.28 -3.51
N GLY A 57 -7.64 17.43 -2.20
CA GLY A 57 -8.83 17.89 -1.48
C GLY A 57 -8.88 19.40 -1.24
N LYS A 58 -8.22 20.19 -2.07
CA LYS A 58 -8.14 21.64 -1.88
C LYS A 58 -9.51 22.29 -2.03
N GLU A 59 -9.83 23.15 -1.07
CA GLU A 59 -11.03 23.96 -1.11
C GLU A 59 -10.68 25.38 -1.56
N GLU A 60 -11.58 26.00 -2.31
CA GLU A 60 -11.39 27.36 -2.79
C GLU A 60 -11.22 28.31 -1.60
N GLY A 61 -10.25 29.22 -1.70
CA GLY A 61 -9.95 30.17 -0.64
C GLY A 61 -9.12 29.63 0.50
N HIS A 62 -8.78 28.36 0.48
CA HIS A 62 -7.94 27.75 1.51
C HIS A 62 -6.53 27.54 1.00
N THR A 63 -5.56 27.66 1.89
CA THR A 63 -4.17 27.32 1.62
C THR A 63 -3.76 26.17 2.49
N TYR A 64 -2.82 25.35 2.00
CA TYR A 64 -2.42 24.12 2.66
C TYR A 64 -0.91 24.05 2.77
N ARG A 65 -0.43 23.62 3.92
CA ARG A 65 1.00 23.48 4.19
C ARG A 65 1.33 22.00 4.44
N PRO A 66 2.38 21.47 3.79
CA PRO A 66 2.82 20.10 4.08
C PRO A 66 3.18 19.95 5.55
N ASN A 67 2.81 18.83 6.15
CA ASN A 67 3.05 18.55 7.57
C ASN A 67 3.39 17.07 7.80
N GLY A 68 4.37 16.57 7.02
CA GLY A 68 4.88 15.21 7.16
C GLY A 68 3.93 14.12 6.68
N PHE A 69 3.98 12.99 7.33
CA PHE A 69 3.20 11.81 6.99
C PHE A 69 2.41 11.33 8.20
N TYR A 70 1.29 10.66 7.92
CA TYR A 70 0.65 9.83 8.93
C TYR A 70 1.51 8.58 9.18
N GLU A 71 1.23 7.87 10.25
CA GLU A 71 1.90 6.62 10.55
C GLU A 71 1.72 5.62 9.40
N ALA A 72 2.79 4.90 9.08
CA ALA A 72 2.77 3.93 7.97
C ALA A 72 1.82 2.78 8.26
N SER A 73 1.12 2.35 7.21
CA SER A 73 0.22 1.19 7.26
C SER A 73 0.87 0.00 6.58
N ARG A 74 0.69 -1.19 7.17
CA ARG A 74 1.09 -2.45 6.55
C ARG A 74 -0.12 -3.04 5.84
N VAL A 75 0.03 -3.32 4.55
CA VAL A 75 -1.05 -3.81 3.70
C VAL A 75 -0.60 -5.08 3.01
N LYS A 76 -1.44 -6.10 3.01
CA LYS A 76 -1.19 -7.36 2.32
C LYS A 76 -1.70 -7.30 0.90
N ASP A 77 -0.94 -7.88 -0.02
CA ASP A 77 -1.30 -7.95 -1.43
C ASP A 77 -1.09 -9.36 -1.95
N PHE A 78 -1.45 -9.60 -3.22
CA PHE A 78 -1.24 -10.89 -3.87
C PHE A 78 0.20 -11.32 -3.75
N PRO A 79 0.45 -12.59 -3.49
CA PRO A 79 1.83 -13.08 -3.45
C PRO A 79 2.48 -12.99 -4.84
N LEU A 80 3.79 -12.82 -4.85
CA LEU A 80 4.62 -12.90 -6.03
C LEU A 80 5.32 -14.24 -6.03
N ARG A 81 4.83 -15.17 -6.84
CA ARG A 81 5.35 -16.53 -6.85
C ARG A 81 5.20 -17.15 -5.45
N ASP A 82 6.30 -17.66 -4.89
CA ASP A 82 6.36 -18.24 -3.56
C ASP A 82 6.66 -17.22 -2.46
N LYS A 83 6.47 -15.92 -2.74
CA LYS A 83 6.79 -14.85 -1.79
C LYS A 83 5.54 -14.08 -1.41
N ARG A 84 5.33 -13.93 -0.10
CA ARG A 84 4.27 -13.03 0.37
C ARG A 84 4.67 -11.58 0.07
N VAL A 85 3.68 -10.75 -0.21
CA VAL A 85 3.89 -9.33 -0.52
C VAL A 85 3.26 -8.48 0.56
N THR A 86 4.06 -7.54 1.07
CA THR A 86 3.61 -6.55 2.03
C THR A 86 3.92 -5.17 1.48
N LEU A 87 2.95 -4.28 1.56
CA LEU A 87 3.11 -2.88 1.20
C LEU A 87 3.18 -2.07 2.48
N ILE A 88 4.21 -1.25 2.62
CA ILE A 88 4.33 -0.29 3.72
C ILE A 88 4.01 1.07 3.11
N ILE A 89 2.88 1.64 3.47
CA ILE A 89 2.33 2.80 2.81
C ILE A 89 2.29 3.96 3.77
N ARG A 90 2.93 5.08 3.40
CA ARG A 90 2.85 6.33 4.15
C ARG A 90 2.02 7.33 3.36
N ARG A 91 0.99 7.86 4.02
CA ARG A 91 0.15 8.92 3.46
C ARG A 91 0.60 10.25 3.97
N ARG A 92 0.61 11.24 3.09
CA ARG A 92 0.98 12.60 3.45
C ARG A 92 -0.12 13.28 4.25
N ARG A 93 0.33 14.19 5.10
CA ARG A 93 -0.54 15.04 5.91
C ARG A 93 -0.25 16.49 5.56
N TRP A 94 -1.31 17.25 5.43
CA TRP A 94 -1.24 18.69 5.24
C TRP A 94 -2.01 19.37 6.36
N VAL A 95 -1.75 20.66 6.55
CA VAL A 95 -2.52 21.50 7.48
C VAL A 95 -3.27 22.53 6.63
N ASP A 96 -4.58 22.59 6.82
CA ASP A 96 -5.40 23.66 6.29
C ASP A 96 -5.13 24.92 7.11
N GLU A 97 -4.51 25.92 6.50
CA GLU A 97 -4.05 27.11 7.21
C GLU A 97 -5.20 28.01 7.67
N GLN A 98 -6.41 27.87 7.11
CA GLN A 98 -7.58 28.60 7.54
C GLN A 98 -8.24 27.98 8.78
N THR A 99 -8.22 26.66 8.90
CA THR A 99 -8.87 25.96 10.01
C THR A 99 -7.91 25.41 11.05
N GLY A 100 -6.64 25.29 10.71
CA GLY A 100 -5.64 24.65 11.56
C GLY A 100 -5.74 23.12 11.65
N LYS A 101 -6.64 22.53 10.87
CA LYS A 101 -6.87 21.08 10.89
C LYS A 101 -5.92 20.33 9.99
N SER A 102 -5.55 19.13 10.41
CA SER A 102 -4.81 18.18 9.57
C SER A 102 -5.75 17.54 8.56
N VAL A 103 -5.31 17.47 7.32
CA VAL A 103 -6.07 16.89 6.21
C VAL A 103 -5.19 15.97 5.39
N GLY A 104 -5.81 15.08 4.66
CA GLY A 104 -5.13 14.16 3.75
C GLY A 104 -6.02 13.79 2.59
N ASN A 105 -5.44 13.17 1.57
CA ASN A 105 -6.19 12.67 0.44
C ASN A 105 -7.08 11.50 0.87
N LYS A 106 -8.26 11.44 0.24
CA LYS A 106 -9.26 10.40 0.54
C LYS A 106 -9.35 9.44 -0.63
N TYR A 107 -8.75 8.27 -0.48
CA TYR A 107 -8.93 7.13 -1.37
C TYR A 107 -8.63 5.86 -0.58
N SER A 108 -9.22 4.75 -1.02
CA SER A 108 -9.07 3.47 -0.33
C SER A 108 -8.11 2.56 -1.05
N ILE A 109 -7.17 2.00 -0.31
CA ILE A 109 -6.23 0.99 -0.80
C ILE A 109 -6.63 -0.37 -0.28
N THR A 110 -7.21 -0.40 0.92
CA THR A 110 -7.63 -1.63 1.59
C THR A 110 -9.15 -1.71 1.68
N THR A 111 -9.67 -2.94 1.78
CA THR A 111 -11.06 -3.17 2.12
C THR A 111 -11.25 -2.88 3.61
N GLU A 112 -12.35 -2.20 3.94
CA GLU A 112 -12.69 -1.89 5.32
C GLU A 112 -12.73 -3.15 6.18
N GLY A 113 -12.15 -3.07 7.37
CA GLY A 113 -12.09 -4.18 8.31
C GLY A 113 -10.99 -5.20 8.03
N THR A 114 -10.16 -4.98 7.02
CA THR A 114 -9.05 -5.87 6.68
C THR A 114 -7.77 -5.09 6.48
N ARG A 115 -6.65 -5.82 6.34
CA ARG A 115 -5.36 -5.27 5.97
C ARG A 115 -4.92 -5.73 4.58
N HIS A 116 -5.88 -6.16 3.77
CA HIS A 116 -5.61 -6.61 2.40
C HIS A 116 -5.97 -5.51 1.41
N THR A 117 -5.25 -5.44 0.29
CA THR A 117 -5.64 -4.55 -0.80
C THR A 117 -7.05 -4.91 -1.28
N LEU A 118 -7.73 -3.96 -1.94
CA LEU A 118 -9.07 -4.18 -2.45
C LEU A 118 -9.13 -5.40 -3.37
N GLU A 119 -8.17 -5.51 -4.27
CA GLU A 119 -8.12 -6.60 -5.25
C GLU A 119 -7.85 -7.94 -4.60
N PHE A 120 -6.92 -7.99 -3.64
CA PHE A 120 -6.59 -9.21 -2.92
C PHE A 120 -7.73 -9.65 -2.02
N ALA A 121 -8.38 -8.71 -1.33
CA ALA A 121 -9.55 -8.99 -0.50
C ALA A 121 -10.68 -9.58 -1.33
N ALA A 122 -10.95 -9.01 -2.51
CA ALA A 122 -11.97 -9.53 -3.43
C ALA A 122 -11.64 -10.95 -3.88
N PHE A 123 -10.38 -11.22 -4.23
CA PHE A 123 -9.94 -12.55 -4.60
C PHE A 123 -10.13 -13.56 -3.47
N LEU A 124 -9.73 -13.21 -2.25
CA LEU A 124 -9.86 -14.10 -1.10
C LEU A 124 -11.33 -14.41 -0.79
N LYS A 125 -12.19 -13.40 -0.87
CA LYS A 125 -13.62 -13.57 -0.65
C LYS A 125 -14.24 -14.49 -1.70
N GLU A 126 -13.87 -14.33 -2.97
CA GLU A 126 -14.37 -15.16 -4.06
C GLU A 126 -13.88 -16.60 -3.93
N THR A 127 -12.62 -16.80 -3.53
CA THR A 127 -12.00 -18.13 -3.46
C THR A 127 -12.40 -18.89 -2.21
N PHE A 128 -12.45 -18.21 -1.06
CA PHE A 128 -12.67 -18.84 0.25
C PHE A 128 -13.99 -18.47 0.91
N GLY A 129 -14.74 -17.53 0.33
CA GLY A 129 -16.00 -17.06 0.89
C GLY A 129 -15.85 -16.01 2.00
N TYR A 130 -14.61 -15.67 2.40
CA TYR A 130 -14.32 -14.65 3.39
C TYR A 130 -12.90 -14.14 3.23
N VAL A 131 -12.60 -13.02 3.89
CA VAL A 131 -11.24 -12.44 3.86
C VAL A 131 -10.56 -12.77 5.18
N PRO A 132 -9.52 -13.61 5.17
CA PRO A 132 -8.75 -13.87 6.38
C PRO A 132 -7.91 -12.63 6.73
N ASP A 133 -8.15 -12.06 7.90
CA ASP A 133 -7.44 -10.87 8.37
C ASP A 133 -6.21 -11.24 9.20
N ARG A 134 -6.17 -12.46 9.69
CA ARG A 134 -5.07 -13.00 10.52
C ARG A 134 -4.76 -14.44 10.11
N GLY A 135 -3.67 -14.96 10.61
CA GLY A 135 -3.27 -16.32 10.33
C GLY A 135 -2.38 -16.42 9.13
N LEU A 136 -2.89 -16.91 8.00
CA LEU A 136 -2.07 -17.21 6.84
C LEU A 136 -1.23 -16.05 6.29
N PHE A 137 -1.68 -14.82 6.49
CA PHE A 137 -1.06 -13.64 5.89
C PHE A 137 -0.56 -12.62 6.90
N THR A 138 -0.48 -12.98 8.15
CA THR A 138 -0.01 -12.06 9.20
C THR A 138 1.35 -12.42 9.77
#